data_f56e0e994e699e72fb64f7390aff135f
#
_entry.id   f56e0e994e699e72fb64f7390aff135f
#
_cell.length_a   1.000
_cell.length_b   1.000
_cell.length_c   1.000
_cell.angle_alpha   90.00
_cell.angle_beta   90.00
_cell.angle_gamma   90.00
#
_symmetry.space_group_name_H-M   'P 1'
#
loop_
_entity.id
_entity.type
_entity.pdbx_description
1 polymer ?
#
loop_
_entity_poly.entity_id
_entity_poly.type
_entity_poly.pdbx_seq_one_letter_code
_entity_poly.pdbx_strand_id
1 'polypeptide(L)'
;MGTMNLSFPERIRVDAIIQAAMDMEAAPLLHELAPIGDDETPQAILAGTHKTQRFVLGILEGHTVLVVTSGIGLANAASATARALTLVEAPIVIAAGTTGGLARDINVGDIAA
;
A
#
# COMPACT_ATOMS: atom_id res chain seq x y z
N MET A 1 -9.87 18.53 36.83
CA MET A 1 -9.67 18.84 35.42
C MET A 1 -9.38 17.55 34.66
N GLY A 2 -10.21 17.24 33.72
CA GLY A 2 -10.01 16.05 32.92
C GLY A 2 -8.77 16.16 32.04
N THR A 3 -7.95 15.15 32.04
CA THR A 3 -6.88 15.02 31.08
C THR A 3 -7.49 14.88 29.70
N MET A 4 -7.14 15.75 28.80
CA MET A 4 -7.55 15.59 27.42
C MET A 4 -6.92 14.31 26.87
N ASN A 5 -7.76 13.34 26.58
CA ASN A 5 -7.28 12.07 26.03
C ASN A 5 -6.99 12.26 24.53
N LEU A 6 -5.72 12.50 24.20
CA LEU A 6 -5.26 12.61 22.84
C LEU A 6 -4.92 11.24 22.26
N SER A 7 -5.66 10.19 22.66
CA SER A 7 -5.44 8.87 22.10
C SER A 7 -5.90 8.85 20.64
N PHE A 8 -4.95 8.66 19.76
CA PHE A 8 -5.25 8.33 18.36
C PHE A 8 -5.72 6.89 18.28
N PRO A 9 -6.60 6.56 17.31
CA PRO A 9 -6.94 5.17 17.06
C PRO A 9 -5.66 4.35 16.90
N GLU A 10 -5.63 3.18 17.52
CA GLU A 10 -4.50 2.29 17.33
C GLU A 10 -4.35 1.97 15.84
N ARG A 11 -3.14 2.14 15.35
CA ARG A 11 -2.79 1.75 14.00
C ARG A 11 -2.71 0.23 13.90
N ILE A 12 -3.19 -0.31 12.81
CA ILE A 12 -3.07 -1.74 12.53
C ILE A 12 -1.60 -2.04 12.23
N ARG A 13 -1.05 -3.06 12.87
CA ARG A 13 0.31 -3.49 12.60
C ARG A 13 0.33 -4.38 11.37
N VAL A 14 1.16 -4.02 10.39
CA VAL A 14 1.38 -4.78 9.17
C VAL A 14 2.87 -5.04 8.98
N ASP A 15 3.21 -6.04 8.18
CA ASP A 15 4.60 -6.38 7.90
C ASP A 15 5.23 -5.42 6.88
N ALA A 16 4.43 -4.93 5.95
CA ALA A 16 4.90 -3.99 4.93
C ALA A 16 3.74 -3.17 4.36
N ILE A 17 4.08 -1.97 3.88
CA ILE A 17 3.27 -1.20 2.95
C ILE A 17 3.87 -1.42 1.56
N ILE A 18 3.06 -1.79 0.59
CA ILE A 18 3.48 -1.92 -0.81
C ILE A 18 2.73 -0.87 -1.60
N GLN A 19 3.45 0.05 -2.23
CA GLN A 19 2.88 1.19 -2.92
C GLN A 19 3.18 1.14 -4.41
N ALA A 20 2.15 1.24 -5.22
CA ALA A 20 2.22 1.37 -6.66
C ALA A 20 1.54 2.67 -7.10
N ALA A 21 1.98 3.23 -8.22
CA ALA A 21 1.44 4.49 -8.72
C ALA A 21 0.10 4.32 -9.43
N MET A 22 -0.09 3.22 -10.14
CA MET A 22 -1.23 3.01 -11.01
C MET A 22 -1.98 1.73 -10.67
N ASP A 23 -3.27 1.70 -11.01
CA ASP A 23 -4.12 0.53 -10.81
C ASP A 23 -3.55 -0.72 -11.52
N MET A 24 -3.03 -0.57 -12.73
CA MET A 24 -2.47 -1.70 -13.48
C MET A 24 -1.22 -2.28 -12.83
N GLU A 25 -0.45 -1.47 -12.11
CA GLU A 25 0.73 -1.93 -11.36
C GLU A 25 0.32 -2.62 -10.05
N ALA A 26 -0.73 -2.12 -9.41
CA ALA A 26 -1.25 -2.70 -8.18
C ALA A 26 -2.09 -3.97 -8.41
N ALA A 27 -2.70 -4.12 -9.59
CA ALA A 27 -3.66 -5.19 -9.87
C ALA A 27 -3.11 -6.60 -9.59
N PRO A 28 -1.89 -6.97 -10.01
CA PRO A 28 -1.36 -8.30 -9.70
C PRO A 28 -1.23 -8.56 -8.20
N LEU A 29 -0.83 -7.53 -7.43
CA LEU A 29 -0.73 -7.64 -5.97
C LEU A 29 -2.10 -7.81 -5.34
N LEU A 30 -3.06 -6.98 -5.77
CA LEU A 30 -4.43 -7.04 -5.26
C LEU A 30 -5.09 -8.38 -5.56
N HIS A 31 -4.79 -8.96 -6.73
CA HIS A 31 -5.30 -10.27 -7.12
C HIS A 31 -4.79 -11.40 -6.20
N GLU A 32 -3.55 -11.30 -5.74
CA GLU A 32 -2.93 -12.29 -4.87
C GLU A 32 -3.25 -12.08 -3.38
N LEU A 33 -3.83 -10.95 -3.00
CA LEU A 33 -4.18 -10.69 -1.61
C LEU A 33 -5.28 -11.62 -1.14
N ALA A 34 -5.05 -12.25 0.02
CA ALA A 34 -6.07 -13.01 0.74
C ALA A 34 -6.75 -12.11 1.78
N PRO A 35 -8.03 -12.35 2.08
CA PRO A 35 -8.70 -11.64 3.16
C PRO A 35 -8.11 -12.00 4.53
N ILE A 36 -8.34 -11.12 5.51
CA ILE A 36 -7.89 -11.31 6.88
C ILE A 36 -9.01 -11.98 7.68
N GLY A 37 -8.65 -13.01 8.44
CA GLY A 37 -9.60 -13.71 9.31
C GLY A 37 -10.73 -14.35 8.51
N ASP A 38 -11.97 -14.07 8.93
CA ASP A 38 -13.18 -14.63 8.31
C ASP A 38 -13.76 -13.74 7.20
N ASP A 39 -13.07 -12.68 6.82
CA ASP A 39 -13.51 -11.81 5.73
C ASP A 39 -13.52 -12.55 4.38
N GLU A 40 -14.48 -12.22 3.54
CA GLU A 40 -14.57 -12.83 2.20
C GLU A 40 -13.64 -12.17 1.19
N THR A 41 -13.32 -10.91 1.40
CA THR A 41 -12.46 -10.11 0.51
C THR A 41 -11.47 -9.30 1.31
N PRO A 42 -10.32 -8.93 0.72
CA PRO A 42 -9.42 -7.97 1.35
C PRO A 42 -10.12 -6.66 1.69
N GLN A 43 -9.72 -6.05 2.79
CA GLN A 43 -10.40 -4.90 3.36
C GLN A 43 -9.92 -3.59 2.73
N ALA A 44 -10.81 -2.87 2.06
CA ALA A 44 -10.53 -1.50 1.61
C ALA A 44 -10.65 -0.54 2.81
N ILE A 45 -9.63 0.29 3.00
CA ILE A 45 -9.57 1.27 4.08
C ILE A 45 -9.60 2.67 3.46
N LEU A 46 -10.23 3.63 4.13
CA LEU A 46 -10.35 5.02 3.65
C LEU A 46 -11.02 5.14 2.27
N ALA A 47 -12.03 4.33 2.03
CA ALA A 47 -12.80 4.50 0.81
C ALA A 47 -13.45 5.89 0.82
N GLY A 48 -13.21 6.67 -0.20
CA GLY A 48 -14.05 7.81 -0.53
C GLY A 48 -13.49 9.22 -0.36
N THR A 49 -12.30 9.42 0.17
CA THR A 49 -11.76 10.79 0.30
C THR A 49 -10.90 11.23 -0.88
N HIS A 50 -10.32 10.31 -1.62
CA HIS A 50 -9.61 10.59 -2.86
C HIS A 50 -9.90 9.50 -3.88
N LYS A 51 -10.43 9.90 -5.01
CA LYS A 51 -10.79 8.98 -6.09
C LYS A 51 -9.59 8.25 -6.70
N THR A 52 -8.39 8.77 -6.51
CA THR A 52 -7.16 8.27 -7.12
C THR A 52 -6.30 7.43 -6.20
N GLN A 53 -6.58 7.45 -4.89
CA GLN A 53 -5.80 6.69 -3.91
C GLN A 53 -6.64 5.57 -3.32
N ARG A 54 -6.04 4.37 -3.24
CA ARG A 54 -6.68 3.20 -2.67
C ARG A 54 -5.77 2.55 -1.66
N PHE A 55 -6.36 2.07 -0.57
CA PHE A 55 -5.66 1.42 0.53
C PHE A 55 -6.37 0.11 0.82
N VAL A 56 -5.71 -1.01 0.55
CA VAL A 56 -6.31 -2.33 0.70
C VAL A 56 -5.45 -3.18 1.63
N LEU A 57 -6.05 -3.64 2.71
CA LEU A 57 -5.41 -4.48 3.71
C LEU A 57 -5.70 -5.95 3.42
N GLY A 58 -4.67 -6.78 3.42
CA GLY A 58 -4.81 -8.20 3.16
C GLY A 58 -3.56 -8.98 3.51
N ILE A 59 -3.58 -10.25 3.17
CA ILE A 59 -2.46 -11.17 3.41
C ILE A 59 -1.83 -11.55 2.06
N LEU A 60 -0.53 -11.35 1.96
CA LEU A 60 0.27 -11.70 0.79
C LEU A 60 1.40 -12.62 1.23
N GLU A 61 1.44 -13.85 0.70
CA GLU A 61 2.47 -14.85 1.05
C GLU A 61 2.64 -15.02 2.57
N GLY A 62 1.53 -15.05 3.30
CA GLY A 62 1.53 -15.21 4.75
C GLY A 62 1.83 -13.96 5.56
N HIS A 63 2.05 -12.82 4.91
CA HIS A 63 2.31 -11.54 5.57
C HIS A 63 1.12 -10.61 5.47
N THR A 64 0.80 -9.91 6.56
CA THR A 64 -0.20 -8.85 6.54
C THR A 64 0.41 -7.62 5.89
N VAL A 65 -0.20 -7.13 4.83
CA VAL A 65 0.30 -5.99 4.07
C VAL A 65 -0.81 -4.98 3.79
N LEU A 66 -0.41 -3.73 3.61
CA LEU A 66 -1.28 -2.70 3.06
C LEU A 66 -0.79 -2.40 1.64
N VAL A 67 -1.63 -2.67 0.66
CA VAL A 67 -1.36 -2.33 -0.74
C VAL A 67 -1.97 -0.97 -1.02
N VAL A 68 -1.15 -0.04 -1.48
CA VAL A 68 -1.52 1.35 -1.72
C VAL A 68 -1.37 1.66 -3.20
N THR A 69 -2.42 2.20 -3.80
CA THR A 69 -2.36 2.83 -5.12
C THR A 69 -2.34 4.32 -4.91
N SER A 70 -1.24 4.98 -5.26
CA SER A 70 -1.01 6.37 -4.89
C SER A 70 -1.52 7.39 -5.91
N GLY A 71 -1.60 7.02 -7.16
CA GLY A 71 -1.63 7.97 -8.28
C GLY A 71 -0.21 8.32 -8.71
N ILE A 72 -0.09 8.85 -9.92
CA ILE A 72 1.19 9.13 -10.55
C ILE A 72 1.80 10.42 -9.96
N GLY A 73 3.11 10.42 -9.83
CA GLY A 73 3.88 11.60 -9.44
C GLY A 73 4.29 11.64 -7.98
N LEU A 74 5.28 12.46 -7.68
CA LEU A 74 5.88 12.57 -6.35
C LEU A 74 4.90 13.07 -5.30
N ALA A 75 4.06 14.04 -5.64
CA ALA A 75 3.07 14.59 -4.70
C ALA A 75 2.07 13.52 -4.28
N ASN A 76 1.57 12.73 -5.22
CA ASN A 76 0.66 11.63 -4.93
C ASN A 76 1.34 10.52 -4.12
N ALA A 77 2.58 10.18 -4.47
CA ALA A 77 3.33 9.18 -3.73
C ALA A 77 3.57 9.60 -2.28
N ALA A 78 3.99 10.84 -2.06
CA ALA A 78 4.22 11.38 -0.72
C ALA A 78 2.92 11.45 0.09
N SER A 79 1.86 11.93 -0.51
CA SER A 79 0.54 12.03 0.13
C SER A 79 0.02 10.65 0.54
N ALA A 80 0.08 9.68 -0.36
CA ALA A 80 -0.38 8.33 -0.08
C ALA A 80 0.44 7.65 1.00
N THR A 81 1.77 7.81 0.99
CA THR A 81 2.65 7.26 2.02
C THR A 81 2.33 7.85 3.39
N ALA A 82 2.19 9.17 3.48
CA ALA A 82 1.85 9.84 4.73
C ALA A 82 0.51 9.35 5.27
N ARG A 83 -0.48 9.19 4.41
CA ARG A 83 -1.81 8.68 4.80
C ARG A 83 -1.75 7.23 5.24
N ALA A 84 -1.01 6.39 4.51
CA ALA A 84 -0.84 4.99 4.88
C ALA A 84 -0.22 4.85 6.28
N LEU A 85 0.78 5.66 6.60
CA LEU A 85 1.46 5.64 7.90
C LEU A 85 0.58 6.16 9.04
N THR A 86 -0.52 6.84 8.76
CA THR A 86 -1.52 7.16 9.78
C THR A 86 -2.47 5.99 10.05
N LEU A 87 -2.61 5.09 9.10
CA LEU A 87 -3.52 3.95 9.18
C LEU A 87 -2.88 2.71 9.78
N VAL A 88 -1.63 2.48 9.41
CA VAL A 88 -0.91 1.26 9.78
C VAL A 88 0.48 1.59 10.30
N GLU A 89 0.98 0.67 11.14
CA GLU A 89 2.36 0.67 11.58
C GLU A 89 3.10 -0.42 10.81
N ALA A 90 4.10 -0.01 10.03
CA ALA A 90 4.86 -0.92 9.17
C ALA A 90 6.37 -0.65 9.31
N PRO A 91 7.18 -1.70 9.42
CA PRO A 91 8.64 -1.53 9.48
C PRO A 91 9.26 -1.20 8.11
N ILE A 92 8.53 -1.42 7.03
CA ILE A 92 9.06 -1.25 5.68
C ILE A 92 7.98 -0.72 4.74
N VAL A 93 8.39 0.18 3.84
CA VAL A 93 7.58 0.65 2.73
C VAL A 93 8.30 0.25 1.44
N ILE A 94 7.60 -0.47 0.58
CA ILE A 94 8.13 -0.95 -0.69
C ILE A 94 7.45 -0.19 -1.82
N ALA A 95 8.22 0.48 -2.66
CA ALA A 95 7.73 1.05 -3.89
C ALA A 95 7.81 -0.01 -4.99
N ALA A 96 6.68 -0.33 -5.58
CA ALA A 96 6.58 -1.34 -6.64
C ALA A 96 6.00 -0.71 -7.90
N GLY A 97 6.63 -0.92 -9.04
CA GLY A 97 6.13 -0.35 -10.27
C GLY A 97 6.98 -0.70 -11.48
N THR A 98 6.54 -0.21 -12.61
CA THR A 98 7.23 -0.38 -13.88
C THR A 98 8.26 0.72 -14.06
N THR A 99 9.36 0.40 -14.73
CA THR A 99 10.42 1.36 -15.05
C THR A 99 11.02 1.05 -16.41
N GLY A 100 11.60 2.06 -17.04
CA GLY A 100 12.35 1.89 -18.28
C GLY A 100 13.77 1.42 -18.02
N GLY A 101 14.21 0.41 -18.76
CA GLY A 101 15.60 -0.07 -18.70
C GLY A 101 16.51 0.82 -19.52
N LEU A 102 17.61 1.25 -18.95
CA LEU A 102 18.60 2.09 -19.61
C LEU A 102 19.86 1.32 -20.04
N ALA A 103 20.18 0.23 -19.37
CA ALA A 103 21.34 -0.58 -19.69
C ALA A 103 21.03 -1.55 -20.85
N ARG A 104 22.06 -1.88 -21.64
CA ARG A 104 21.87 -2.73 -22.83
C ARG A 104 21.52 -4.18 -22.51
N ASP A 105 21.89 -4.64 -21.32
CA ASP A 105 21.67 -6.02 -20.86
C ASP A 105 20.35 -6.21 -20.10
N ILE A 106 19.53 -5.17 -20.01
CA ILE A 106 18.22 -5.25 -19.36
C ILE A 106 17.16 -5.63 -20.40
N ASN A 107 16.37 -6.65 -20.07
CA ASN A 107 15.28 -7.12 -20.88
C ASN A 107 13.93 -6.81 -20.25
N VAL A 108 12.89 -6.77 -21.08
CA VAL A 108 11.50 -6.64 -20.60
C VAL A 108 11.19 -7.82 -19.67
N GLY A 109 10.68 -7.51 -18.51
CA GLY A 109 10.36 -8.50 -17.47
C GLY A 109 11.44 -8.66 -16.40
N ASP A 110 12.60 -8.03 -16.58
CA ASP A 110 13.63 -8.05 -15.55
C ASP A 110 13.17 -7.25 -14.32
N ILE A 111 13.60 -7.72 -13.14
CA ILE A 111 13.29 -7.07 -11.87
C ILE A 111 14.54 -6.40 -11.34
N ALA A 112 14.43 -5.12 -11.03
CA ALA A 112 15.45 -4.36 -10.33
C ALA A 112 14.98 -4.02 -8.93
N ALA A 113 15.79 -4.33 -7.95
CA ALA A 113 15.48 -4.02 -6.55
C ALA A 113 16.61 -3.22 -5.91
#